data_0cb726e42e5b234852673af1bd86c4b9
#
_entry.id   0cb726e42e5b234852673af1bd86c4b9
#
_cell.length_a   1.000
_cell.length_b   1.000
_cell.length_c   1.000
_cell.angle_alpha   90.00
_cell.angle_beta   90.00
_cell.angle_gamma   90.00
#
_symmetry.space_group_name_H-M   'P 1'
#
loop_
_entity.id
_entity.type
_entity.pdbx_description
1 polymer ?
#
loop_
_entity_poly.entity_id
_entity_poly.type
_entity_poly.pdbx_seq_one_letter_code
_entity_poly.pdbx_strand_id
1 'polypeptide(L)'
;MQQFVFPAVLYKDSEGRGYTIVFHDLNICTEGSSVEDAFLRAKDFLEVYCRCALEYNGVIDDATKFEDVMQESKNIVLLVDAEIDGKGKMGVASEQFSLDI
;
A
#
# COMPACT_ATOMS: atom_id res chain seq x y z
N MET A 1 -15.48 6.82 5.94
CA MET A 1 -14.29 6.43 5.16
C MET A 1 -13.06 6.55 6.02
N GLN A 2 -12.24 5.52 6.00
CA GLN A 2 -11.00 5.52 6.76
C GLN A 2 -9.82 5.63 5.81
N GLN A 3 -8.81 6.36 6.24
CA GLN A 3 -7.60 6.51 5.45
C GLN A 3 -6.43 5.95 6.24
N PHE A 4 -5.61 5.16 5.55
CA PHE A 4 -4.41 4.57 6.13
C PHE A 4 -3.22 5.00 5.29
N VAL A 5 -2.13 5.36 5.98
CA VAL A 5 -0.92 5.84 5.32
C VAL A 5 0.26 5.05 5.88
N PHE A 6 1.04 4.44 5.00
CA PHE A 6 2.19 3.64 5.40
C PHE A 6 3.43 4.07 4.63
N PRO A 7 4.58 4.17 5.31
CA PRO A 7 5.82 4.48 4.63
C PRO A 7 6.34 3.26 3.88
N ALA A 8 6.95 3.53 2.74
CA ALA A 8 7.52 2.49 1.90
C ALA A 8 8.81 3.00 1.29
N VAL A 9 9.71 2.09 0.97
CA VAL A 9 11.01 2.44 0.43
C VAL A 9 11.06 2.04 -1.04
N LEU A 10 11.53 2.97 -1.86
CA LEU A 10 11.65 2.77 -3.30
C LEU A 10 13.08 2.35 -3.64
N TYR A 11 13.20 1.22 -4.31
CA TYR A 11 14.48 0.72 -4.79
C TYR A 11 14.46 0.69 -6.32
N LYS A 12 15.54 1.18 -6.91
CA LYS A 12 15.71 1.08 -8.35
C LYS A 12 16.45 -0.22 -8.65
N ASP A 13 15.99 -0.93 -9.66
CA ASP A 13 16.69 -2.13 -10.10
C ASP A 13 18.09 -1.76 -10.57
N SER A 14 19.09 -2.52 -10.14
CA SER A 14 20.48 -2.23 -10.47
C SER A 14 20.75 -2.29 -11.97
N GLU A 15 19.95 -3.02 -12.69
CA GLU A 15 20.09 -3.13 -14.14
C GLU A 15 19.19 -2.17 -14.90
N GLY A 16 18.50 -1.28 -14.17
CA GLY A 16 17.68 -0.26 -14.80
C GLY A 16 16.36 -0.75 -15.36
N ARG A 17 15.89 -1.90 -14.92
CA ARG A 17 14.69 -2.52 -15.51
C ARG A 17 13.40 -2.11 -14.84
N GLY A 18 13.47 -1.42 -13.73
CA GLY A 18 12.26 -1.04 -13.04
C GLY A 18 12.52 -0.67 -11.61
N TYR A 19 11.46 -0.69 -10.83
CA TYR A 19 11.48 -0.24 -9.45
C TYR A 19 10.75 -1.22 -8.55
N THR A 20 11.19 -1.30 -7.30
CA THR A 20 10.54 -2.10 -6.27
C THR A 20 10.16 -1.17 -5.13
N ILE A 21 8.95 -1.33 -4.62
CA ILE A 21 8.50 -0.61 -3.43
C ILE A 21 8.27 -1.63 -2.33
N VAL A 22 8.93 -1.41 -1.19
CA VAL A 22 8.83 -2.31 -0.04
C VAL A 22 8.23 -1.54 1.12
N PHE A 23 7.09 -2.00 1.64
CA PHE A 23 6.49 -1.37 2.79
C PHE A 23 7.30 -1.66 4.04
N HIS A 24 7.55 -0.62 4.83
CA HIS A 24 8.37 -0.75 6.03
C HIS A 24 7.71 -1.64 7.09
N ASP A 25 6.42 -1.43 7.31
CA ASP A 25 5.70 -2.09 8.41
C ASP A 25 4.97 -3.35 7.99
N LEU A 26 4.86 -3.58 6.70
CA LEU A 26 4.08 -4.68 6.16
C LEU A 26 4.98 -5.60 5.36
N ASN A 27 4.64 -6.86 5.33
CA ASN A 27 5.42 -7.83 4.56
C ASN A 27 4.92 -7.86 3.12
N ILE A 28 4.95 -6.69 2.49
CA ILE A 28 4.45 -6.50 1.13
C ILE A 28 5.51 -5.76 0.32
N CYS A 29 5.77 -6.26 -0.88
CA CYS A 29 6.57 -5.51 -1.84
C CYS A 29 5.92 -5.63 -3.22
N THR A 30 6.13 -4.61 -4.03
CA THR A 30 5.59 -4.56 -5.38
C THR A 30 6.67 -4.11 -6.35
N GLU A 31 6.48 -4.44 -7.61
CA GLU A 31 7.40 -4.04 -8.67
C GLU A 31 6.64 -3.32 -9.77
N GLY A 32 7.34 -2.44 -10.46
CA GLY A 32 6.75 -1.75 -11.59
C GLY A 32 7.82 -1.29 -12.56
N SER A 33 7.40 -0.96 -13.77
CA SER A 33 8.31 -0.53 -14.83
C SER A 33 8.74 0.92 -14.68
N SER A 34 8.01 1.69 -13.88
CA SER A 34 8.32 3.09 -13.59
C SER A 34 7.96 3.36 -12.14
N VAL A 35 8.37 4.52 -11.65
CA VAL A 35 8.00 4.92 -10.27
C VAL A 35 6.48 4.97 -10.14
N GLU A 36 5.81 5.57 -11.13
CA GLU A 36 4.36 5.67 -11.09
C GLU A 36 3.69 4.31 -11.12
N ASP A 37 4.19 3.41 -11.98
CA ASP A 37 3.62 2.07 -12.08
C ASP A 37 3.79 1.32 -10.77
N ALA A 38 4.99 1.37 -10.17
CA ALA A 38 5.26 0.71 -8.91
C ALA A 38 4.40 1.30 -7.80
N PHE A 39 4.25 2.63 -7.78
CA PHE A 39 3.44 3.30 -6.76
C PHE A 39 1.97 2.89 -6.85
N LEU A 40 1.41 2.87 -8.06
CA LEU A 40 0.01 2.48 -8.24
C LEU A 40 -0.23 1.04 -7.82
N ARG A 41 0.71 0.16 -8.12
CA ARG A 41 0.60 -1.24 -7.68
C ARG A 41 0.69 -1.34 -6.16
N ALA A 42 1.59 -0.54 -5.55
CA ALA A 42 1.71 -0.54 -4.10
C ALA A 42 0.41 -0.05 -3.45
N LYS A 43 -0.21 0.97 -4.04
CA LYS A 43 -1.47 1.49 -3.53
C LYS A 43 -2.57 0.44 -3.60
N ASP A 44 -2.65 -0.28 -4.71
CA ASP A 44 -3.65 -1.35 -4.85
C ASP A 44 -3.45 -2.44 -3.81
N PHE A 45 -2.21 -2.87 -3.60
CA PHE A 45 -1.92 -3.89 -2.60
C PHE A 45 -2.25 -3.41 -1.20
N LEU A 46 -1.95 -2.14 -0.91
CA LEU A 46 -2.26 -1.60 0.40
C LEU A 46 -3.76 -1.59 0.66
N GLU A 47 -4.56 -1.25 -0.35
CA GLU A 47 -6.00 -1.27 -0.20
C GLU A 47 -6.51 -2.66 0.11
N VAL A 48 -6.01 -3.66 -0.61
CA VAL A 48 -6.40 -5.05 -0.35
C VAL A 48 -5.98 -5.47 1.06
N TYR A 49 -4.76 -5.13 1.45
CA TYR A 49 -4.28 -5.45 2.78
C TYR A 49 -5.17 -4.85 3.85
N CYS A 50 -5.50 -3.57 3.71
CA CYS A 50 -6.30 -2.87 4.72
C CYS A 50 -7.71 -3.46 4.82
N ARG A 51 -8.32 -3.75 3.68
CA ARG A 51 -9.65 -4.36 3.69
C ARG A 51 -9.63 -5.71 4.38
N CYS A 52 -8.64 -6.54 4.05
CA CYS A 52 -8.52 -7.85 4.67
C CYS A 52 -8.26 -7.74 6.16
N ALA A 53 -7.37 -6.83 6.55
CA ALA A 53 -7.05 -6.68 7.97
C ALA A 53 -8.26 -6.22 8.77
N LEU A 54 -9.02 -5.26 8.24
CA LEU A 54 -10.21 -4.79 8.92
C LEU A 54 -11.29 -5.87 9.00
N GLU A 55 -11.41 -6.67 7.95
CA GLU A 55 -12.44 -7.71 7.90
C GLU A 55 -12.12 -8.83 8.86
N TYR A 56 -10.86 -9.26 8.94
CA TYR A 56 -10.51 -10.42 9.76
C TYR A 56 -10.06 -10.05 11.16
N ASN A 57 -9.40 -8.92 11.34
CA ASN A 57 -8.85 -8.53 12.63
C ASN A 57 -9.57 -7.35 13.26
N GLY A 58 -10.27 -6.56 12.45
CA GLY A 58 -10.98 -5.39 12.94
C GLY A 58 -10.12 -4.17 13.17
N VAL A 59 -8.80 -4.32 13.16
CA VAL A 59 -7.89 -3.22 13.41
C VAL A 59 -6.68 -3.33 12.50
N ILE A 60 -6.05 -2.18 12.27
CA ILE A 60 -4.79 -2.09 11.55
C ILE A 60 -3.82 -1.37 12.47
N ASP A 61 -2.65 -1.96 12.70
CA ASP A 61 -1.64 -1.36 13.57
C ASP A 61 -1.14 -0.05 13.01
N ASP A 62 -0.71 0.83 13.91
CA ASP A 62 -0.16 2.12 13.52
C ASP A 62 1.13 1.93 12.72
N ALA A 63 1.30 2.78 11.73
CA ALA A 63 2.50 2.77 10.90
C ALA A 63 3.64 3.45 11.63
N THR A 64 4.87 3.03 11.29
CA THR A 64 6.07 3.72 11.74
C THR A 64 6.05 5.13 11.18
N LYS A 65 6.59 6.08 11.91
CA LYS A 65 6.61 7.47 11.47
C LYS A 65 7.52 7.62 10.26
N PHE A 66 7.09 8.44 9.32
CA PHE A 66 7.82 8.68 8.09
C PHE A 66 9.26 9.13 8.38
N GLU A 67 9.42 10.03 9.34
CA GLU A 67 10.74 10.55 9.68
C GLU A 67 11.69 9.44 10.15
N ASP A 68 11.17 8.48 10.89
CA ASP A 68 11.99 7.38 11.39
C ASP A 68 12.45 6.49 10.24
N VAL A 69 11.59 6.23 9.29
CA VAL A 69 11.95 5.42 8.14
C VAL A 69 12.98 6.15 7.28
N MET A 70 12.81 7.47 7.12
CA MET A 70 13.77 8.27 6.37
C MET A 70 15.17 8.23 6.98
N GLN A 71 15.25 8.21 8.30
CA GLN A 71 16.55 8.17 8.97
C GLN A 71 17.25 6.83 8.78
N GLU A 72 16.48 5.75 8.66
CA GLU A 72 17.05 4.41 8.53
C GLU A 72 17.44 4.08 7.10
N SER A 73 16.81 4.71 6.13
CA SER A 73 16.98 4.31 4.75
C SER A 73 17.80 5.34 3.97
N LYS A 74 18.66 4.84 3.10
CA LYS A 74 19.41 5.69 2.18
C LYS A 74 18.66 5.87 0.86
N ASN A 75 17.55 5.17 0.71
CA ASN A 75 16.74 5.22 -0.50
C ASN A 75 15.60 6.20 -0.31
N ILE A 76 14.86 6.43 -1.40
CA ILE A 76 13.71 7.32 -1.37
C ILE A 76 12.60 6.67 -0.58
N VAL A 77 12.01 7.42 0.35
CA VAL A 77 10.89 6.94 1.15
C VAL A 77 9.63 7.62 0.67
N LEU A 78 8.59 6.84 0.45
CA LEU A 78 7.31 7.32 -0.04
C LEU A 78 6.25 7.05 1.01
N LEU A 79 5.20 7.87 0.98
CA LEU A 79 3.99 7.57 1.75
C LEU A 79 2.95 7.05 0.78
N VAL A 80 2.47 5.85 1.06
CA VAL A 80 1.42 5.23 0.26
C VAL A 80 0.15 5.21 1.09
N ASP A 81 -0.95 5.65 0.50
CA ASP A 81 -2.21 5.74 1.22
C ASP A 81 -3.25 4.83 0.60
N ALA A 82 -4.19 4.44 1.45
CA ALA A 82 -5.36 3.68 1.03
C ALA A 82 -6.58 4.27 1.72
N GLU A 83 -7.65 4.44 0.96
CA GLU A 83 -8.93 4.90 1.51
C GLU A 83 -9.88 3.72 1.47
N ILE A 84 -10.42 3.39 2.65
CA ILE A 84 -11.33 2.27 2.78
C ILE A 84 -12.70 2.81 3.14
N ASP A 85 -13.68 2.47 2.34
CA ASP A 85 -15.07 2.81 2.59
C ASP A 85 -15.46 2.34 3.99
N GLY A 86 -16.22 3.13 4.69
CA GLY A 86 -16.66 2.76 6.03
C GLY A 86 -17.43 1.46 6.07
N LYS A 87 -17.97 1.04 4.95
CA LYS A 87 -18.63 -0.26 4.85
C LYS A 87 -17.64 -1.37 4.58
N GLY A 88 -16.51 -1.05 4.05
CA GLY A 88 -15.32 -1.84 4.00
C GLY A 88 -15.38 -3.30 3.62
N LYS A 89 -16.46 -3.77 3.07
CA LYS A 89 -16.59 -5.20 2.78
C LYS A 89 -16.07 -5.51 1.40
N MET A 90 -15.23 -6.48 1.34
CA MET A 90 -14.77 -6.98 0.06
C MET A 90 -15.95 -7.58 -0.69
N GLY A 91 -15.99 -7.32 -1.99
CA GLY A 91 -17.00 -7.91 -2.82
C GLY A 91 -18.30 -7.15 -2.87
N VAL A 92 -18.29 -6.01 -2.44
CA VAL A 92 -19.50 -5.21 -2.58
C VAL A 92 -19.48 -4.49 -3.92
N ALA A 93 -19.29 -4.80 -3.81
CA ALA A 93 -19.14 -4.57 -4.55
C ALA A 93 -19.27 -4.50 -5.15
N SER A 94 -19.62 -4.80 -4.82
CA SER A 94 -19.86 -5.00 -5.41
C SER A 94 -20.20 -4.53 -5.74
N GLU A 95 -20.60 -4.27 -5.61
CA GLU A 95 -21.10 -4.01 -6.03
C GLU A 95 -20.58 -3.46 -6.70
N GLN A 96 -20.53 -3.64 -6.72
CA GLN A 96 -20.26 -3.47 -7.46
C GLN A 96 -19.56 -3.69 -8.08
N PHE A 97 -19.68 -4.04 -7.94
CA PHE A 97 -19.37 -4.47 -8.74
C PHE A 97 -19.44 -4.82 -9.11
N SER A 98 -19.77 -4.76 -8.98
CA SER A 98 -20.21 -5.05 -9.45
C SER A 98 -20.34 -5.08 -9.74
N LEU A 99 -20.70 -4.97 -9.64
CA LEU A 99 -21.09 -5.07 -10.07
C LEU A 99 -21.23 -4.97 -10.39
N ASP A 100 -21.43 -4.84 -10.22
CA ASP A 100 -21.77 -4.90 -10.57
C ASP A 100 -21.74 -5.03 -10.84
N ILE A 101 -21.93 -4.93 -10.67
CA ILE A 101 -22.24 -5.19 -11.04
C ILE A 101 -22.49 -5.20 -11.21
#